data_47be10f28beec65760d43510246b4839
#
_entry.id   47be10f28beec65760d43510246b4839
#
_cell.length_a   1.000
_cell.length_b   1.000
_cell.length_c   1.000
_cell.angle_alpha   90.00
_cell.angle_beta   90.00
_cell.angle_gamma   90.00
#
_symmetry.space_group_name_H-M   'P 1'
#
loop_
_entity.id
_entity.type
_entity.pdbx_description
1 polymer ?
#
loop_
_entity_poly.entity_id
_entity_poly.type
_entity_poly.pdbx_seq_one_letter_code
_entity_poly.pdbx_strand_id
1 'polypeptide(L)'
;MCIRDRTCKGLIHLHSQNIIHRDIKSDNVLLSSRGAVKITDFGFCAKLTEQRNKRATMVGTPYWMAPEVVKQKEYGSKVDIWSLGIMAIEMIESEPPYLNEEPLKALYLIATNGTPRLKKPERLSKELKAFLSVCLCVDVKSRATAEELGRHEFLRMGCSLASLSELLRFRKGGGH
;
A
#
# COMPACT_ATOMS: atom_id res chain seq x y z
N MET A 1 -5.86 10.07 -6.32
CA MET A 1 -6.92 9.30 -5.61
C MET A 1 -7.34 8.04 -6.35
N CYS A 2 -7.58 8.04 -7.65
CA CYS A 2 -8.01 6.85 -8.42
C CYS A 2 -7.06 5.65 -8.37
N ILE A 3 -5.74 5.84 -8.38
CA ILE A 3 -4.78 4.72 -8.32
C ILE A 3 -5.01 3.90 -7.06
N ARG A 4 -5.13 4.55 -5.89
CA ARG A 4 -5.38 3.87 -4.60
C ARG A 4 -6.71 3.14 -4.54
N ASP A 5 -7.80 3.73 -5.07
CA ASP A 5 -9.10 3.05 -5.19
C ASP A 5 -8.98 1.78 -6.04
N ARG A 6 -8.31 1.86 -7.19
CA ARG A 6 -8.14 0.70 -8.08
C ARG A 6 -7.22 -0.36 -7.49
N THR A 7 -6.15 0.05 -6.83
CA THR A 7 -5.26 -0.87 -6.10
C THR A 7 -6.02 -1.56 -4.96
N CYS A 8 -6.84 -0.81 -4.21
CA CYS A 8 -7.69 -1.38 -3.15
C CYS A 8 -8.67 -2.42 -3.72
N LYS A 9 -9.31 -2.17 -4.85
CA LYS A 9 -10.17 -3.16 -5.53
C LYS A 9 -9.41 -4.41 -5.96
N GLY A 10 -8.18 -4.25 -6.44
CA GLY A 10 -7.29 -5.37 -6.72
C GLY A 10 -6.98 -6.20 -5.47
N LEU A 11 -6.71 -5.53 -4.34
CA LEU A 11 -6.48 -6.20 -3.05
C LEU A 11 -7.72 -6.90 -2.53
N ILE A 12 -8.92 -6.32 -2.66
CA ILE A 12 -10.19 -6.99 -2.31
C ILE A 12 -10.28 -8.33 -3.06
N HIS A 13 -10.02 -8.32 -4.38
CA HIS A 13 -10.04 -9.53 -5.18
C HIS A 13 -9.00 -10.56 -4.73
N LEU A 14 -7.74 -10.17 -4.52
CA LEU A 14 -6.69 -11.08 -4.06
C LEU A 14 -7.01 -11.68 -2.70
N HIS A 15 -7.43 -10.83 -1.75
CA HIS A 15 -7.76 -11.27 -0.39
C HIS A 15 -8.98 -12.19 -0.35
N SER A 16 -9.99 -11.99 -1.23
CA SER A 16 -11.13 -12.90 -1.37
C SER A 16 -10.72 -14.29 -1.87
N GLN A 17 -9.59 -14.40 -2.59
CA GLN A 17 -8.99 -15.65 -3.03
C GLN A 17 -7.94 -16.20 -2.04
N ASN A 18 -7.87 -15.62 -0.83
CA ASN A 18 -6.87 -15.94 0.19
C ASN A 18 -5.41 -15.75 -0.28
N ILE A 19 -5.18 -14.77 -1.16
CA ILE A 19 -3.85 -14.43 -1.67
C ILE A 19 -3.38 -13.14 -1.00
N ILE A 20 -2.18 -13.16 -0.41
CA ILE A 20 -1.48 -11.97 0.10
C ILE A 20 -0.41 -11.61 -0.94
N HIS A 21 -0.34 -10.34 -1.35
CA HIS A 21 0.62 -9.87 -2.35
C HIS A 21 2.04 -9.73 -1.77
N ARG A 22 2.17 -9.10 -0.60
CA ARG A 22 3.40 -8.90 0.20
C ARG A 22 4.44 -7.93 -0.37
N ASP A 23 4.22 -7.33 -1.54
CA ASP A 23 5.11 -6.32 -2.11
C ASP A 23 4.33 -5.19 -2.81
N ILE A 24 3.33 -4.64 -2.11
CA ILE A 24 2.56 -3.49 -2.60
C ILE A 24 3.42 -2.23 -2.44
N LYS A 25 3.71 -1.58 -3.58
CA LYS A 25 4.45 -0.32 -3.72
C LYS A 25 4.14 0.30 -5.07
N SER A 26 4.53 1.57 -5.31
CA SER A 26 4.24 2.25 -6.58
C SER A 26 4.83 1.52 -7.79
N ASP A 27 6.03 0.95 -7.68
CA ASP A 27 6.69 0.21 -8.77
C ASP A 27 5.85 -0.97 -9.28
N ASN A 28 5.06 -1.60 -8.39
CA ASN A 28 4.24 -2.76 -8.69
C ASN A 28 2.79 -2.40 -9.04
N VAL A 29 2.51 -1.10 -9.29
CA VAL A 29 1.19 -0.62 -9.71
C VAL A 29 1.32 0.05 -11.06
N LEU A 30 0.90 -0.64 -12.11
CA LEU A 30 0.99 -0.16 -13.49
C LEU A 30 -0.26 0.62 -13.89
N LEU A 31 -0.03 1.68 -14.66
CA LEU A 31 -1.06 2.53 -15.25
C LEU A 31 -1.06 2.38 -16.77
N SER A 32 -2.20 1.99 -17.35
CA SER A 32 -2.34 1.90 -18.80
C SER A 32 -2.66 3.27 -19.42
N SER A 33 -2.45 3.41 -20.74
CA SER A 33 -2.80 4.62 -21.52
C SER A 33 -4.27 5.01 -21.44
N ARG A 34 -5.16 4.07 -21.08
CA ARG A 34 -6.60 4.28 -20.87
C ARG A 34 -6.96 4.55 -19.40
N GLY A 35 -5.97 4.73 -18.51
CA GLY A 35 -6.19 4.99 -17.09
C GLY A 35 -6.50 3.74 -16.26
N ALA A 36 -6.45 2.52 -16.84
CA ALA A 36 -6.61 1.30 -16.05
C ALA A 36 -5.39 1.07 -15.16
N VAL A 37 -5.64 0.68 -13.91
CA VAL A 37 -4.60 0.38 -12.90
C VAL A 37 -4.55 -1.12 -12.67
N LYS A 38 -3.36 -1.70 -12.65
CA LYS A 38 -3.12 -3.13 -12.41
C LYS A 38 -2.01 -3.32 -11.39
N ILE A 39 -2.22 -4.22 -10.45
CA ILE A 39 -1.18 -4.74 -9.56
C ILE A 39 -0.37 -5.77 -10.36
N THR A 40 0.94 -5.76 -10.20
CA THR A 40 1.91 -6.64 -10.88
C THR A 40 2.92 -7.18 -9.89
N ASP A 41 3.84 -8.02 -10.38
CA ASP A 41 4.89 -8.67 -9.60
C ASP A 41 4.35 -9.53 -8.45
N PHE A 42 3.87 -10.72 -8.82
CA PHE A 42 3.34 -11.71 -7.90
C PHE A 42 4.43 -12.66 -7.34
N GLY A 43 5.73 -12.36 -7.54
CA GLY A 43 6.84 -13.19 -7.11
C GLY A 43 6.90 -13.47 -5.61
N PHE A 44 6.40 -12.53 -4.80
CA PHE A 44 6.33 -12.67 -3.34
C PHE A 44 4.97 -13.12 -2.81
N CYS A 45 3.97 -13.41 -3.66
CA CYS A 45 2.64 -13.76 -3.21
C CYS A 45 2.60 -15.03 -2.37
N ALA A 46 1.67 -15.08 -1.43
CA ALA A 46 1.39 -16.28 -0.64
C ALA A 46 -0.10 -16.58 -0.63
N LYS A 47 -0.45 -17.82 -0.94
CA LYS A 47 -1.81 -18.32 -0.74
C LYS A 47 -1.98 -18.79 0.70
N LEU A 48 -3.00 -18.33 1.38
CA LEU A 48 -3.43 -18.83 2.68
C LEU A 48 -4.33 -20.06 2.47
N THR A 49 -4.20 -21.06 3.33
CA THR A 49 -5.04 -22.26 3.35
C THR A 49 -5.63 -22.42 4.75
N GLU A 50 -6.64 -23.26 4.92
CA GLU A 50 -7.23 -23.56 6.24
C GLU A 50 -6.18 -24.04 7.24
N GLN A 51 -5.21 -24.85 6.79
CA GLN A 51 -4.12 -25.38 7.59
C GLN A 51 -3.00 -24.32 7.84
N ARG A 52 -2.91 -23.29 7.02
CA ARG A 52 -1.87 -22.26 7.07
C ARG A 52 -2.46 -20.88 6.75
N ASN A 53 -3.29 -20.41 7.66
CA ASN A 53 -4.01 -19.13 7.55
C ASN A 53 -3.15 -17.90 7.87
N LYS A 54 -1.87 -18.09 8.23
CA LYS A 54 -0.91 -17.04 8.53
C LYS A 54 0.48 -17.36 7.96
N ARG A 55 1.31 -16.35 7.85
CA ARG A 55 2.71 -16.42 7.41
C ARG A 55 3.62 -15.78 8.46
N ALA A 56 4.91 -16.15 8.46
CA ALA A 56 5.93 -15.54 9.31
C ALA A 56 7.21 -15.19 8.54
N THR A 57 7.25 -15.45 7.23
CA THR A 57 8.41 -15.18 6.39
C THR A 57 8.56 -13.68 6.16
N MET A 58 9.74 -13.12 6.45
CA MET A 58 10.06 -11.72 6.16
C MET A 58 10.40 -11.58 4.67
N VAL A 59 9.44 -11.11 3.88
CA VAL A 59 9.59 -10.84 2.44
C VAL A 59 8.90 -9.54 2.07
N GLY A 60 9.34 -8.93 0.96
CA GLY A 60 8.85 -7.65 0.46
C GLY A 60 9.96 -6.60 0.41
N THR A 61 9.62 -5.39 0.04
CA THR A 61 10.55 -4.26 -0.01
C THR A 61 10.56 -3.56 1.36
N PRO A 62 11.74 -3.38 2.02
CA PRO A 62 11.85 -2.97 3.42
C PRO A 62 10.96 -1.79 3.82
N TYR A 63 11.00 -0.69 3.08
CA TYR A 63 10.33 0.57 3.43
C TYR A 63 8.79 0.48 3.43
N TRP A 64 8.20 -0.51 2.74
CA TRP A 64 6.74 -0.75 2.66
C TRP A 64 6.26 -1.87 3.59
N MET A 65 7.16 -2.56 4.29
CA MET A 65 6.81 -3.68 5.17
C MET A 65 6.03 -3.24 6.39
N ALA A 66 5.05 -4.04 6.78
CA ALA A 66 4.32 -3.86 8.03
C ALA A 66 5.18 -4.24 9.26
N PRO A 67 4.99 -3.60 10.43
CA PRO A 67 5.79 -3.86 11.63
C PRO A 67 5.78 -5.32 12.08
N GLU A 68 4.65 -6.03 11.91
CA GLU A 68 4.54 -7.44 12.25
C GLU A 68 5.38 -8.34 11.33
N VAL A 69 5.55 -7.97 10.04
CA VAL A 69 6.43 -8.68 9.10
C VAL A 69 7.89 -8.50 9.52
N VAL A 70 8.28 -7.26 9.81
CA VAL A 70 9.64 -6.93 10.27
C VAL A 70 9.97 -7.65 11.57
N LYS A 71 9.01 -7.74 12.50
CA LYS A 71 9.15 -8.46 13.78
C LYS A 71 9.04 -9.98 13.64
N GLN A 72 8.92 -10.49 12.42
CA GLN A 72 8.78 -11.93 12.13
C GLN A 72 7.63 -12.60 12.91
N LYS A 73 6.56 -11.83 13.19
CA LYS A 73 5.33 -12.36 13.78
C LYS A 73 4.47 -13.00 12.69
N GLU A 74 3.53 -13.83 13.11
CA GLU A 74 2.50 -14.33 12.21
C GLU A 74 1.64 -13.20 11.65
N TYR A 75 1.44 -13.16 10.34
CA TYR A 75 0.67 -12.14 9.66
C TYR A 75 -0.28 -12.72 8.61
N GLY A 76 -1.29 -11.94 8.24
CA GLY A 76 -2.27 -12.24 7.21
C GLY A 76 -2.36 -11.12 6.16
N SER A 77 -3.47 -11.06 5.44
CA SER A 77 -3.70 -10.13 4.32
C SER A 77 -3.59 -8.64 4.69
N LYS A 78 -3.79 -8.27 5.95
CA LYS A 78 -3.71 -6.87 6.41
C LYS A 78 -2.30 -6.23 6.28
N VAL A 79 -1.26 -7.02 5.98
CA VAL A 79 0.06 -6.47 5.66
C VAL A 79 0.04 -5.68 4.34
N ASP A 80 -0.77 -6.10 3.37
CA ASP A 80 -0.96 -5.37 2.10
C ASP A 80 -1.67 -4.02 2.33
N ILE A 81 -2.54 -3.94 3.34
CA ILE A 81 -3.21 -2.68 3.72
C ILE A 81 -2.21 -1.68 4.31
N TRP A 82 -1.28 -2.16 5.16
CA TRP A 82 -0.18 -1.32 5.61
C TRP A 82 0.65 -0.80 4.44
N SER A 83 1.08 -1.67 3.54
CA SER A 83 1.87 -1.31 2.36
C SER A 83 1.13 -0.32 1.45
N LEU A 84 -0.20 -0.45 1.29
CA LEU A 84 -1.05 0.52 0.59
C LEU A 84 -1.05 1.90 1.29
N GLY A 85 -1.06 1.92 2.61
CA GLY A 85 -0.92 3.15 3.41
C GLY A 85 0.44 3.82 3.19
N ILE A 86 1.54 3.06 3.18
CA ILE A 86 2.89 3.58 2.87
C ILE A 86 2.96 4.09 1.43
N MET A 87 2.40 3.37 0.45
CA MET A 87 2.30 3.84 -0.93
C MET A 87 1.49 5.14 -1.03
N ALA A 88 0.49 5.34 -0.17
CA ALA A 88 -0.23 6.61 -0.11
C ALA A 88 0.65 7.76 0.42
N ILE A 89 1.53 7.51 1.40
CA ILE A 89 2.53 8.49 1.86
C ILE A 89 3.54 8.76 0.73
N GLU A 90 4.04 7.74 0.08
CA GLU A 90 4.93 7.84 -1.08
C GLU A 90 4.35 8.77 -2.18
N MET A 91 3.06 8.66 -2.48
CA MET A 91 2.38 9.55 -3.45
C MET A 91 2.23 11.00 -2.95
N ILE A 92 2.26 11.24 -1.64
CA ILE A 92 2.13 12.57 -1.03
C ILE A 92 3.49 13.24 -0.91
N GLU A 93 4.51 12.48 -0.51
CA GLU A 93 5.83 12.97 -0.12
C GLU A 93 6.91 12.66 -1.16
N SER A 94 6.53 12.00 -2.28
CA SER A 94 7.39 11.51 -3.38
C SER A 94 8.37 10.40 -2.98
N GLU A 95 8.33 9.97 -1.73
CA GLU A 95 9.16 8.89 -1.20
C GLU A 95 8.45 8.19 -0.02
N PRO A 96 8.72 6.90 0.23
CA PRO A 96 8.25 6.23 1.42
C PRO A 96 9.01 6.72 2.66
N PRO A 97 8.45 6.55 3.87
CA PRO A 97 9.18 6.83 5.11
C PRO A 97 10.50 6.05 5.18
N TYR A 98 11.54 6.70 5.72
CA TYR A 98 12.87 6.13 5.94
C TYR A 98 13.66 5.77 4.67
N LEU A 99 13.28 6.23 3.47
CA LEU A 99 13.99 5.91 2.23
C LEU A 99 15.48 6.29 2.27
N ASN A 100 15.83 7.36 2.99
CA ASN A 100 17.22 7.85 3.13
C ASN A 100 18.03 7.08 4.19
N GLU A 101 17.43 6.10 4.85
CA GLU A 101 18.11 5.25 5.81
C GLU A 101 18.55 3.93 5.16
N GLU A 102 19.66 3.37 5.66
CA GLU A 102 20.05 2.01 5.29
C GLU A 102 18.92 1.01 5.54
N PRO A 103 18.70 -0.01 4.67
CA PRO A 103 17.57 -0.93 4.77
C PRO A 103 17.39 -1.57 6.16
N LEU A 104 18.47 -2.01 6.80
CA LEU A 104 18.41 -2.60 8.15
C LEU A 104 17.98 -1.57 9.21
N LYS A 105 18.46 -0.33 9.09
CA LYS A 105 18.07 0.77 9.99
C LYS A 105 16.60 1.14 9.77
N ALA A 106 16.13 1.19 8.51
CA ALA A 106 14.73 1.41 8.20
C ALA A 106 13.82 0.33 8.83
N LEU A 107 14.18 -0.95 8.72
CA LEU A 107 13.45 -2.05 9.37
C LEU A 107 13.40 -1.87 10.89
N TYR A 108 14.52 -1.51 11.52
CA TYR A 108 14.55 -1.21 12.96
C TYR A 108 13.58 -0.07 13.32
N LEU A 109 13.59 1.03 12.56
CA LEU A 109 12.69 2.18 12.79
C LEU A 109 11.21 1.80 12.60
N ILE A 110 10.87 1.00 11.58
CA ILE A 110 9.51 0.48 11.37
C ILE A 110 9.07 -0.35 12.58
N ALA A 111 9.95 -1.22 13.08
CA ALA A 111 9.64 -2.08 14.20
C ALA A 111 9.45 -1.31 15.52
N THR A 112 10.21 -0.24 15.74
CA THR A 112 10.23 0.52 17.00
C THR A 112 9.25 1.68 17.02
N ASN A 113 9.17 2.47 15.95
CA ASN A 113 8.36 3.70 15.89
C ASN A 113 6.88 3.41 15.55
N GLY A 114 6.59 2.28 14.88
CA GLY A 114 5.24 1.97 14.42
C GLY A 114 4.76 2.90 13.31
N THR A 115 3.60 3.53 13.51
CA THR A 115 3.00 4.43 12.50
C THR A 115 3.93 5.59 12.15
N PRO A 116 4.31 5.77 10.86
CA PRO A 116 5.23 6.82 10.46
C PRO A 116 4.62 8.22 10.63
N ARG A 117 5.48 9.20 10.89
CA ARG A 117 5.08 10.61 10.95
C ARG A 117 5.07 11.21 9.54
N LEU A 118 4.04 12.00 9.25
CA LEU A 118 3.95 12.76 8.00
C LEU A 118 4.76 14.06 8.10
N LYS A 119 5.40 14.47 7.02
CA LYS A 119 6.21 15.71 6.97
C LYS A 119 5.36 16.97 7.13
N LYS A 120 4.17 17.03 6.52
CA LYS A 120 3.26 18.19 6.51
C LYS A 120 1.80 17.77 6.69
N PRO A 121 1.41 17.23 7.84
CA PRO A 121 0.07 16.70 8.08
C PRO A 121 -1.03 17.75 7.98
N GLU A 122 -0.71 19.03 8.24
CA GLU A 122 -1.65 20.16 8.14
C GLU A 122 -2.16 20.40 6.72
N ARG A 123 -1.43 19.96 5.69
CA ARG A 123 -1.81 20.11 4.27
C ARG A 123 -2.74 19.00 3.78
N LEU A 124 -2.97 17.97 4.58
CA LEU A 124 -3.78 16.83 4.20
C LEU A 124 -5.24 17.02 4.60
N SER A 125 -6.16 16.56 3.73
CA SER A 125 -7.58 16.55 4.07
C SER A 125 -7.88 15.60 5.24
N LYS A 126 -9.02 15.83 5.90
CA LYS A 126 -9.48 14.99 7.02
C LYS A 126 -9.68 13.54 6.57
N GLU A 127 -10.26 13.35 5.39
CA GLU A 127 -10.56 12.04 4.80
C GLU A 127 -9.27 11.26 4.49
N LEU A 128 -8.22 11.94 3.99
CA LEU A 128 -6.93 11.31 3.74
C LEU A 128 -6.24 10.92 5.06
N LYS A 129 -6.28 11.77 6.07
CA LYS A 129 -5.75 11.46 7.40
C LYS A 129 -6.48 10.27 8.02
N ALA A 130 -7.80 10.23 7.92
CA ALA A 130 -8.61 9.09 8.38
C ALA A 130 -8.25 7.80 7.62
N PHE A 131 -8.08 7.88 6.30
CA PHE A 131 -7.63 6.74 5.47
C PHE A 131 -6.27 6.21 5.92
N LEU A 132 -5.28 7.10 6.12
CA LEU A 132 -3.95 6.70 6.57
C LEU A 132 -3.99 6.08 7.98
N SER A 133 -4.83 6.59 8.89
CA SER A 133 -4.93 6.06 10.25
C SER A 133 -5.44 4.63 10.30
N VAL A 134 -6.40 4.27 9.44
CA VAL A 134 -6.93 2.88 9.37
C VAL A 134 -6.02 1.94 8.60
N CYS A 135 -5.19 2.45 7.66
CA CYS A 135 -4.18 1.65 6.96
C CYS A 135 -2.96 1.38 7.84
N LEU A 136 -2.49 2.39 8.57
CA LEU A 136 -1.22 2.39 9.30
C LEU A 136 -1.41 2.19 10.81
N CYS A 137 -2.47 1.47 11.19
CA CYS A 137 -2.66 1.03 12.56
C CYS A 137 -1.69 -0.11 12.88
N VAL A 138 -0.88 0.06 13.95
CA VAL A 138 0.09 -0.97 14.39
C VAL A 138 -0.63 -2.21 14.91
N ASP A 139 -1.75 -2.02 15.64
CA ASP A 139 -2.60 -3.13 16.04
C ASP A 139 -3.31 -3.71 14.81
N VAL A 140 -2.91 -4.92 14.43
CA VAL A 140 -3.44 -5.63 13.25
C VAL A 140 -4.95 -5.87 13.36
N LYS A 141 -5.49 -6.05 14.56
CA LYS A 141 -6.94 -6.25 14.74
C LYS A 141 -7.71 -5.00 14.35
N SER A 142 -7.22 -3.84 14.77
CA SER A 142 -7.82 -2.52 14.50
C SER A 142 -7.51 -1.98 13.10
N ARG A 143 -6.50 -2.51 12.40
CA ARG A 143 -6.21 -2.14 11.01
C ARG A 143 -7.34 -2.61 10.09
N ALA A 144 -7.75 -1.76 9.14
CA ALA A 144 -8.81 -2.08 8.19
C ALA A 144 -8.48 -3.31 7.32
N THR A 145 -9.51 -4.04 6.91
CA THR A 145 -9.46 -5.00 5.80
C THR A 145 -9.55 -4.27 4.45
N ALA A 146 -9.25 -4.97 3.34
CA ALA A 146 -9.41 -4.39 2.01
C ALA A 146 -10.88 -4.04 1.72
N GLU A 147 -11.84 -4.84 2.18
CA GLU A 147 -13.27 -4.59 2.00
C GLU A 147 -13.74 -3.37 2.77
N GLU A 148 -13.35 -3.24 4.05
CA GLU A 148 -13.66 -2.06 4.87
C GLU A 148 -13.06 -0.81 4.24
N LEU A 149 -11.81 -0.89 3.77
CA LEU A 149 -11.12 0.21 3.13
C LEU A 149 -11.79 0.61 1.81
N GLY A 150 -12.29 -0.34 1.02
CA GLY A 150 -13.02 -0.08 -0.22
C GLY A 150 -14.31 0.74 -0.03
N ARG A 151 -14.85 0.77 1.18
CA ARG A 151 -16.01 1.59 1.57
C ARG A 151 -15.62 2.94 2.18
N HIS A 152 -14.33 3.20 2.37
CA HIS A 152 -13.84 4.42 3.02
C HIS A 152 -14.17 5.67 2.17
N GLU A 153 -14.63 6.73 2.82
CA GLU A 153 -15.05 7.97 2.16
C GLU A 153 -13.97 8.55 1.25
N PHE A 154 -12.72 8.53 1.69
CA PHE A 154 -11.59 9.00 0.89
C PHE A 154 -11.50 8.31 -0.49
N LEU A 155 -11.80 7.01 -0.61
CA LEU A 155 -11.75 6.30 -1.88
C LEU A 155 -12.97 6.61 -2.76
N ARG A 156 -14.12 6.95 -2.17
CA ARG A 156 -15.32 7.39 -2.91
C ARG A 156 -15.12 8.73 -3.63
N MET A 157 -14.24 9.58 -3.12
CA MET A 157 -13.88 10.88 -3.74
C MET A 157 -12.91 10.72 -4.94
N GLY A 158 -12.77 9.52 -5.50
CA GLY A 158 -11.86 9.22 -6.60
C GLY A 158 -12.24 9.94 -7.91
N CYS A 159 -11.22 10.30 -8.71
CA CYS A 159 -11.40 10.86 -10.04
C CYS A 159 -11.79 9.77 -11.07
N SER A 160 -12.21 10.17 -12.27
CA SER A 160 -12.47 9.25 -13.38
C SER A 160 -11.18 8.59 -13.88
N LEU A 161 -11.28 7.43 -14.54
CA LEU A 161 -10.14 6.77 -15.18
C LEU A 161 -9.49 7.66 -16.26
N ALA A 162 -10.29 8.45 -16.96
CA ALA A 162 -9.78 9.37 -17.98
C ALA A 162 -8.78 10.38 -17.39
N SER A 163 -9.00 10.86 -16.16
CA SER A 163 -8.07 11.76 -15.48
C SER A 163 -6.71 11.12 -15.20
N LEU A 164 -6.64 9.79 -15.05
CA LEU A 164 -5.36 9.09 -14.85
C LEU A 164 -4.56 8.99 -16.16
N SER A 165 -5.22 8.90 -17.32
CA SER A 165 -4.54 8.83 -18.61
C SER A 165 -3.72 10.08 -18.90
N GLU A 166 -4.11 11.23 -18.35
CA GLU A 166 -3.38 12.49 -18.50
C GLU A 166 -2.00 12.44 -17.86
N LEU A 167 -1.81 11.67 -16.79
CA LEU A 167 -0.50 11.48 -16.14
C LEU A 167 0.52 10.82 -17.06
N LEU A 168 0.09 10.14 -18.13
CA LEU A 168 0.95 9.48 -19.10
C LEU A 168 1.28 10.33 -20.33
N ARG A 169 0.63 11.50 -20.50
CA ARG A 169 0.88 12.39 -21.67
C ARG A 169 2.31 12.93 -21.69
N PHE A 170 2.92 13.14 -20.53
CA PHE A 170 4.29 13.64 -20.40
C PHE A 170 5.37 12.66 -20.90
N ARG A 171 5.06 11.36 -21.06
CA ARG A 171 6.00 10.36 -21.59
C ARG A 171 6.15 10.36 -23.13
N LYS A 172 5.26 11.03 -23.87
CA LYS A 172 5.29 11.06 -25.34
C LYS A 172 6.23 12.13 -25.93
N GLY A 173 6.84 12.99 -25.10
CA GLY A 173 7.70 14.10 -25.54
C GLY A 173 9.20 13.88 -25.36
N GLY A 174 9.66 12.71 -24.94
CA GLY A 174 11.08 12.42 -24.65
C GLY A 174 11.68 11.31 -25.51
N GLY A 175 11.39 11.30 -26.81
CA GLY A 175 12.02 10.40 -27.76
C GLY A 175 12.84 11.20 -28.76
N HIS A 176 14.11 11.41 -28.47
CA HIS A 176 15.20 11.64 -29.42
C HIS A 176 16.41 10.87 -28.93
#